data_1459ba482896352570c1f23ca0780989
#
_entry.id   1459ba482896352570c1f23ca0780989
#
_cell.length_a   1.000
_cell.length_b   1.000
_cell.length_c   1.000
_cell.angle_alpha   90.00
_cell.angle_beta   90.00
_cell.angle_gamma   90.00
#
_symmetry.space_group_name_H-M   'P 1'
#
loop_
_entity.id
_entity.type
_entity.pdbx_description
1 polymer ?
#
loop_
_entity_poly.entity_id
_entity_poly.type
_entity_poly.pdbx_seq_one_letter_code
_entity_poly.pdbx_strand_id
1 'polypeptide(L)'
;MLSQVFVFHSGFEIYFGYYGMVWSIMSIGFLGFIVWAHHMFSVRMDTDSKAYFAAATIVIRVPTRVKVFSWIGHFCTGCVELTLSVYWGIVFLWLFTLRGVTGLVLSAASVDLLLHDTYYVVGHFHYVLSMRAVSSLIMGWYFWVSIFTRVGISYFFSWIFMARFCIGVNLTFLPMHILGLDGMPRRYISYAGFMSSYNRVCSVRALASMFFLYAGLFALNPSFPSSFYYSMLRINSEPSMMFGFPSKMHTHMEAPHIQINNKISEKKINWVD
;
A
#
# COMPACT_ATOMS: atom_id res chain seq x y z
N MET A 1 -5.33 9.32 2.10
CA MET A 1 -4.58 9.38 0.83
C MET A 1 -5.07 8.34 -0.16
N LEU A 2 -4.96 7.03 0.08
CA LEU A 2 -5.41 5.97 -0.86
C LEU A 2 -6.82 6.24 -1.37
N SER A 3 -7.70 6.50 -0.47
CA SER A 3 -9.08 6.84 -0.73
C SER A 3 -9.27 8.05 -1.65
N GLN A 4 -8.56 9.12 -1.39
CA GLN A 4 -8.64 10.34 -2.20
C GLN A 4 -8.16 10.09 -3.63
N VAL A 5 -7.06 9.33 -3.78
CA VAL A 5 -6.53 8.98 -5.11
C VAL A 5 -7.54 8.15 -5.90
N PHE A 6 -8.18 7.17 -5.25
CA PHE A 6 -9.15 6.33 -5.93
C PHE A 6 -10.42 7.10 -6.33
N VAL A 7 -10.94 7.97 -5.47
CA VAL A 7 -12.08 8.84 -5.78
C VAL A 7 -11.76 9.76 -6.94
N PHE A 8 -10.60 10.41 -6.89
CA PHE A 8 -10.17 11.34 -7.94
C PHE A 8 -10.11 10.67 -9.32
N HIS A 9 -9.54 9.46 -9.40
CA HIS A 9 -9.39 8.75 -10.66
C HIS A 9 -10.60 7.93 -11.09
N SER A 10 -11.63 7.80 -10.24
CA SER A 10 -12.87 7.10 -10.59
C SER A 10 -13.97 8.03 -11.08
N GLY A 11 -13.80 9.35 -10.90
CA GLY A 11 -14.81 10.36 -11.22
C GLY A 11 -16.05 10.34 -10.31
N PHE A 12 -15.99 9.61 -9.18
CA PHE A 12 -17.04 9.66 -8.17
C PHE A 12 -16.83 10.85 -7.23
N GLU A 13 -17.91 11.44 -6.76
CA GLU A 13 -17.86 12.50 -5.75
C GLU A 13 -17.59 11.95 -4.35
N ILE A 14 -18.12 10.77 -4.07
CA ILE A 14 -18.08 10.13 -2.76
C ILE A 14 -17.53 8.70 -2.89
N TYR A 15 -16.87 8.26 -1.87
CA TYR A 15 -16.31 6.93 -1.67
C TYR A 15 -17.40 5.86 -1.57
N PHE A 16 -17.15 4.71 -2.17
CA PHE A 16 -17.96 3.52 -1.91
C PHE A 16 -17.88 3.16 -0.42
N GLY A 17 -19.03 3.09 0.25
CA GLY A 17 -19.10 2.76 1.66
C GLY A 17 -18.51 3.82 2.62
N TYR A 18 -18.65 5.10 2.31
CA TYR A 18 -18.07 6.22 3.06
C TYR A 18 -18.28 6.11 4.58
N TYR A 19 -19.50 5.93 5.04
CA TYR A 19 -19.81 5.81 6.47
C TYR A 19 -19.13 4.59 7.11
N GLY A 20 -19.12 3.44 6.42
CA GLY A 20 -18.41 2.26 6.85
C GLY A 20 -16.90 2.50 6.99
N MET A 21 -16.31 3.29 6.10
CA MET A 21 -14.90 3.67 6.17
C MET A 21 -14.59 4.58 7.35
N VAL A 22 -15.45 5.58 7.62
CA VAL A 22 -15.30 6.49 8.77
C VAL A 22 -15.39 5.71 10.08
N TRP A 23 -16.43 4.91 10.26
CA TRP A 23 -16.59 4.08 11.45
C TRP A 23 -15.45 3.08 11.63
N SER A 24 -14.94 2.51 10.53
CA SER A 24 -13.79 1.60 10.58
C SER A 24 -12.52 2.31 11.06
N ILE A 25 -12.25 3.53 10.62
CA ILE A 25 -11.09 4.31 11.07
C ILE A 25 -11.19 4.61 12.57
N MET A 26 -12.35 5.07 13.02
CA MET A 26 -12.59 5.36 14.44
C MET A 26 -12.46 4.09 15.29
N SER A 27 -13.03 2.97 14.84
CA SER A 27 -12.96 1.69 15.54
C SER A 27 -11.51 1.19 15.67
N ILE A 28 -10.71 1.27 14.59
CA ILE A 28 -9.29 0.88 14.63
C ILE A 28 -8.52 1.75 15.62
N GLY A 29 -8.78 3.07 15.62
CA GLY A 29 -8.14 3.98 16.56
C GLY A 29 -8.47 3.64 18.01
N PHE A 30 -9.74 3.45 18.33
CA PHE A 30 -10.19 3.10 19.68
C PHE A 30 -9.66 1.72 20.13
N LEU A 31 -9.86 0.69 19.33
CA LEU A 31 -9.40 -0.66 19.63
C LEU A 31 -7.87 -0.74 19.77
N GLY A 32 -7.13 0.10 19.04
CA GLY A 32 -5.68 0.15 19.13
C GLY A 32 -5.15 0.47 20.54
N PHE A 33 -5.93 1.19 21.36
CA PHE A 33 -5.54 1.52 22.72
C PHE A 33 -5.73 0.34 23.72
N ILE A 34 -6.54 -0.64 23.39
CA ILE A 34 -6.89 -1.73 24.34
C ILE A 34 -6.17 -3.06 24.04
N VAL A 35 -5.22 -3.07 23.08
CA VAL A 35 -4.55 -4.31 22.64
C VAL A 35 -3.03 -4.31 22.86
N TRP A 36 -2.49 -3.38 23.63
CA TRP A 36 -1.03 -3.19 23.78
C TRP A 36 -0.29 -4.46 24.24
N ALA A 37 -0.91 -5.30 25.07
CA ALA A 37 -0.23 -6.45 25.66
C ALA A 37 -0.14 -7.68 24.74
N HIS A 38 -0.62 -7.57 23.48
CA HIS A 38 -0.33 -8.61 22.49
C HIS A 38 1.18 -8.68 22.12
N HIS A 39 1.95 -7.66 22.46
CA HIS A 39 3.41 -7.70 22.34
C HIS A 39 4.10 -8.37 23.54
N MET A 40 3.36 -8.80 24.51
CA MET A 40 3.85 -9.27 25.81
C MET A 40 3.41 -10.70 26.17
N PHE A 41 3.01 -11.50 25.19
CA PHE A 41 2.53 -12.88 25.42
C PHE A 41 3.60 -13.80 26.03
N SER A 42 4.89 -13.51 25.78
CA SER A 42 6.03 -14.24 26.35
C SER A 42 6.34 -13.87 27.79
N VAL A 43 5.76 -12.78 28.32
CA VAL A 43 5.88 -12.42 29.74
C VAL A 43 4.98 -13.33 30.56
N ARG A 44 5.28 -13.50 31.86
CA ARG A 44 4.41 -14.25 32.80
C ARG A 44 3.08 -13.53 33.00
N MET A 45 2.18 -13.72 32.06
CA MET A 45 0.80 -13.24 32.07
C MET A 45 -0.12 -14.46 32.30
N ASP A 46 -1.19 -14.26 33.03
CA ASP A 46 -2.20 -15.30 33.25
C ASP A 46 -2.91 -15.68 31.95
N THR A 47 -3.49 -16.86 31.90
CA THR A 47 -4.11 -17.42 30.70
C THR A 47 -5.30 -16.57 30.22
N ASP A 48 -6.09 -16.06 31.16
CA ASP A 48 -7.29 -15.26 30.86
C ASP A 48 -6.93 -13.93 30.23
N SER A 49 -5.89 -13.26 30.72
CA SER A 49 -5.37 -12.04 30.11
C SER A 49 -4.82 -12.29 28.72
N LYS A 50 -4.09 -13.40 28.49
CA LYS A 50 -3.64 -13.79 27.15
C LYS A 50 -4.80 -14.00 26.19
N ALA A 51 -5.85 -14.70 26.65
CA ALA A 51 -7.05 -14.94 25.86
C ALA A 51 -7.77 -13.63 25.51
N TYR A 52 -7.90 -12.72 26.48
CA TYR A 52 -8.48 -11.39 26.27
C TYR A 52 -7.72 -10.60 25.20
N PHE A 53 -6.39 -10.46 25.33
CA PHE A 53 -5.60 -9.68 24.37
C PHE A 53 -5.55 -10.32 23.00
N ALA A 54 -5.55 -11.65 22.90
CA ALA A 54 -5.67 -12.35 21.63
C ALA A 54 -7.02 -12.07 20.96
N ALA A 55 -8.13 -12.19 21.69
CA ALA A 55 -9.47 -11.91 21.19
C ALA A 55 -9.63 -10.46 20.76
N ALA A 56 -9.21 -9.50 21.59
CA ALA A 56 -9.26 -8.07 21.27
C ALA A 56 -8.46 -7.74 20.02
N THR A 57 -7.28 -8.35 19.86
CA THR A 57 -6.44 -8.17 18.65
C THR A 57 -7.12 -8.73 17.40
N ILE A 58 -7.79 -9.87 17.50
CA ILE A 58 -8.53 -10.45 16.37
C ILE A 58 -9.71 -9.57 15.95
N VAL A 59 -10.38 -8.92 16.88
CA VAL A 59 -11.54 -8.04 16.60
C VAL A 59 -11.13 -6.86 15.69
N ILE A 60 -9.91 -6.30 15.78
CA ILE A 60 -9.43 -5.21 14.95
C ILE A 60 -9.44 -5.57 13.44
N ARG A 61 -9.36 -6.84 13.10
CA ARG A 61 -9.41 -7.26 11.70
C ARG A 61 -10.72 -6.94 11.00
N VAL A 62 -11.84 -6.90 11.74
CA VAL A 62 -13.16 -6.64 11.17
C VAL A 62 -13.24 -5.26 10.51
N PRO A 63 -12.97 -4.15 11.20
CA PRO A 63 -12.96 -2.82 10.58
C PRO A 63 -11.89 -2.69 9.48
N THR A 64 -10.75 -3.34 9.62
CA THR A 64 -9.71 -3.37 8.58
C THR A 64 -10.22 -4.05 7.30
N ARG A 65 -10.95 -5.15 7.44
CA ARG A 65 -11.57 -5.85 6.31
C ARG A 65 -12.61 -4.98 5.61
N VAL A 66 -13.44 -4.24 6.36
CA VAL A 66 -14.41 -3.29 5.79
C VAL A 66 -13.70 -2.28 4.90
N LYS A 67 -12.56 -1.74 5.32
CA LYS A 67 -11.77 -0.80 4.51
C LYS A 67 -11.28 -1.42 3.20
N VAL A 68 -10.70 -2.62 3.26
CA VAL A 68 -10.18 -3.32 2.08
C VAL A 68 -11.31 -3.60 1.08
N PHE A 69 -12.45 -4.11 1.55
CA PHE A 69 -13.59 -4.39 0.68
C PHE A 69 -14.22 -3.12 0.12
N SER A 70 -14.24 -2.02 0.87
CA SER A 70 -14.71 -0.73 0.35
C SER A 70 -13.82 -0.21 -0.76
N TRP A 71 -12.49 -0.36 -0.66
CA TRP A 71 -11.58 0.00 -1.74
C TRP A 71 -11.76 -0.89 -2.98
N ILE A 72 -11.90 -2.21 -2.79
CA ILE A 72 -12.19 -3.14 -3.90
C ILE A 72 -13.56 -2.83 -4.52
N GLY A 73 -14.59 -2.60 -3.70
CA GLY A 73 -15.91 -2.24 -4.18
C GLY A 73 -15.91 -0.95 -5.00
N HIS A 74 -15.10 0.02 -4.63
CA HIS A 74 -14.93 1.25 -5.38
C HIS A 74 -14.36 1.00 -6.79
N PHE A 75 -13.42 0.06 -6.95
CA PHE A 75 -12.91 -0.37 -8.26
C PHE A 75 -13.97 -1.11 -9.09
N CYS A 76 -14.79 -1.93 -8.44
CA CYS A 76 -15.81 -2.71 -9.15
C CYS A 76 -17.00 -1.88 -9.62
N THR A 77 -17.30 -0.76 -8.96
CA THR A 77 -18.46 0.08 -9.27
C THR A 77 -18.15 1.25 -10.20
N GLY A 78 -16.86 1.59 -10.37
CA GLY A 78 -16.43 2.75 -11.14
C GLY A 78 -15.54 2.41 -12.33
N CYS A 79 -15.51 3.33 -13.30
CA CYS A 79 -14.49 3.33 -14.36
C CYS A 79 -13.24 4.04 -13.84
N VAL A 80 -12.37 3.31 -13.14
CA VAL A 80 -11.16 3.87 -12.57
C VAL A 80 -10.08 4.03 -13.66
N GLU A 81 -9.60 5.22 -13.84
CA GLU A 81 -8.48 5.48 -14.73
C GLU A 81 -7.18 4.93 -14.12
N LEU A 82 -6.54 4.00 -14.82
CA LEU A 82 -5.34 3.31 -14.35
C LEU A 82 -4.09 4.18 -14.52
N THR A 83 -3.92 5.15 -13.63
CA THR A 83 -2.72 5.98 -13.54
C THR A 83 -1.63 5.32 -12.67
N LEU A 84 -0.40 5.86 -12.70
CA LEU A 84 0.70 5.36 -11.88
C LEU A 84 0.38 5.38 -10.38
N SER A 85 -0.31 6.42 -9.91
CA SER A 85 -0.75 6.51 -8.52
C SER A 85 -1.74 5.42 -8.16
N VAL A 86 -2.69 5.10 -9.05
CA VAL A 86 -3.65 4.01 -8.85
C VAL A 86 -2.95 2.64 -8.81
N TYR A 87 -1.98 2.39 -9.68
CA TYR A 87 -1.21 1.16 -9.64
C TYR A 87 -0.46 0.97 -8.32
N TRP A 88 0.15 2.02 -7.76
CA TRP A 88 0.74 1.96 -6.43
C TRP A 88 -0.29 1.69 -5.34
N GLY A 89 -1.51 2.19 -5.50
CA GLY A 89 -2.64 1.87 -4.62
C GLY A 89 -3.05 0.39 -4.68
N ILE A 90 -3.05 -0.21 -5.87
CA ILE A 90 -3.33 -1.65 -6.05
C ILE A 90 -2.23 -2.50 -5.42
N VAL A 91 -0.96 -2.15 -5.63
CA VAL A 91 0.18 -2.81 -4.99
C VAL A 91 0.08 -2.73 -3.47
N PHE A 92 -0.27 -1.56 -2.93
CA PHE A 92 -0.55 -1.40 -1.51
C PHE A 92 -1.63 -2.36 -1.01
N LEU A 93 -2.79 -2.43 -1.68
CA LEU A 93 -3.89 -3.29 -1.28
C LEU A 93 -3.49 -4.77 -1.25
N TRP A 94 -2.80 -5.22 -2.28
CA TRP A 94 -2.37 -6.62 -2.40
C TRP A 94 -1.36 -6.98 -1.30
N LEU A 95 -0.31 -6.19 -1.15
CA LEU A 95 0.73 -6.43 -0.15
C LEU A 95 0.20 -6.30 1.28
N PHE A 96 -0.68 -5.33 1.54
CA PHE A 96 -1.31 -5.16 2.84
C PHE A 96 -2.21 -6.34 3.22
N THR A 97 -3.00 -6.85 2.27
CA THR A 97 -3.90 -7.99 2.52
C THR A 97 -3.12 -9.26 2.81
N LEU A 98 -2.09 -9.56 2.02
CA LEU A 98 -1.22 -10.71 2.27
C LEU A 98 -0.63 -10.69 3.69
N ARG A 99 -0.29 -9.52 4.19
CA ARG A 99 0.39 -9.39 5.49
C ARG A 99 -0.53 -9.18 6.67
N GLY A 100 -1.76 -8.75 6.43
CA GLY A 100 -2.81 -8.84 7.42
C GLY A 100 -3.02 -10.29 7.91
N VAL A 101 -2.87 -11.26 6.99
CA VAL A 101 -2.96 -12.69 7.33
C VAL A 101 -1.83 -13.13 8.27
N THR A 102 -0.59 -12.70 8.06
CA THR A 102 0.51 -13.04 8.99
C THR A 102 0.33 -12.42 10.38
N GLY A 103 -0.31 -11.26 10.47
CA GLY A 103 -0.69 -10.65 11.74
C GLY A 103 -1.75 -11.45 12.50
N LEU A 104 -2.64 -12.15 11.79
CA LEU A 104 -3.61 -13.05 12.43
C LEU A 104 -2.92 -14.26 13.09
N VAL A 105 -1.89 -14.79 12.47
CA VAL A 105 -1.07 -15.87 13.05
C VAL A 105 -0.43 -15.40 14.35
N LEU A 106 0.18 -14.20 14.35
CA LEU A 106 0.80 -13.61 15.53
C LEU A 106 -0.20 -13.20 16.61
N SER A 107 -1.46 -12.97 16.28
CA SER A 107 -2.49 -12.61 17.25
C SER A 107 -2.88 -13.78 18.17
N ALA A 108 -2.62 -15.01 17.76
CA ALA A 108 -2.85 -16.20 18.58
C ALA A 108 -1.73 -16.34 19.62
N ALA A 109 -2.04 -16.13 20.89
CA ALA A 109 -1.07 -16.13 21.98
C ALA A 109 -0.26 -17.43 22.06
N SER A 110 -0.86 -18.59 21.80
CA SER A 110 -0.17 -19.88 21.80
C SER A 110 0.88 -20.00 20.70
N VAL A 111 0.61 -19.45 19.54
CA VAL A 111 1.54 -19.44 18.38
C VAL A 111 2.61 -18.38 18.58
N ASP A 112 2.26 -17.21 19.11
CA ASP A 112 3.22 -16.12 19.34
C ASP A 112 4.25 -16.46 20.42
N LEU A 113 3.97 -17.36 21.34
CA LEU A 113 4.98 -17.89 22.27
C LEU A 113 6.17 -18.53 21.57
N LEU A 114 5.97 -19.11 20.39
CA LEU A 114 7.02 -19.73 19.57
C LEU A 114 7.64 -18.72 18.58
N LEU A 115 6.84 -17.80 18.06
CA LEU A 115 7.24 -16.86 17.03
C LEU A 115 7.74 -15.52 17.57
N HIS A 116 7.49 -15.25 18.85
CA HIS A 116 7.95 -14.02 19.50
C HIS A 116 9.47 -13.89 19.42
N ASP A 117 9.95 -12.69 19.13
CA ASP A 117 11.38 -12.39 18.95
C ASP A 117 12.08 -13.24 17.87
N THR A 118 11.36 -13.73 16.86
CA THR A 118 11.91 -14.38 15.68
C THR A 118 11.86 -13.46 14.43
N TYR A 119 12.51 -13.89 13.36
CA TYR A 119 12.45 -13.19 12.06
C TYR A 119 11.06 -13.22 11.42
N TYR A 120 10.14 -14.06 11.88
CA TYR A 120 8.74 -14.00 11.46
C TYR A 120 8.09 -12.66 11.81
N VAL A 121 8.30 -12.17 13.02
CA VAL A 121 7.83 -10.86 13.46
C VAL A 121 8.50 -9.75 12.66
N VAL A 122 9.81 -9.88 12.40
CA VAL A 122 10.56 -8.91 11.59
C VAL A 122 10.00 -8.82 10.17
N GLY A 123 9.73 -9.94 9.53
CA GLY A 123 9.08 -9.99 8.23
C GLY A 123 7.70 -9.32 8.27
N HIS A 124 6.87 -9.65 9.25
CA HIS A 124 5.53 -9.09 9.40
C HIS A 124 5.54 -7.56 9.51
N PHE A 125 6.28 -6.99 10.46
CA PHE A 125 6.21 -5.53 10.64
C PHE A 125 6.90 -4.75 9.50
N HIS A 126 7.90 -5.31 8.83
CA HIS A 126 8.47 -4.66 7.65
C HIS A 126 7.48 -4.62 6.47
N TYR A 127 6.67 -5.64 6.31
CA TYR A 127 5.60 -5.59 5.31
C TYR A 127 4.54 -4.54 5.66
N VAL A 128 4.21 -4.40 6.94
CA VAL A 128 3.25 -3.39 7.39
C VAL A 128 3.83 -1.98 7.25
N LEU A 129 5.10 -1.76 7.61
CA LEU A 129 5.72 -0.44 7.57
C LEU A 129 6.28 -0.09 6.19
N SER A 130 7.18 -0.91 5.64
CA SER A 130 7.86 -0.59 4.38
C SER A 130 6.92 -0.67 3.19
N MET A 131 6.09 -1.69 3.10
CA MET A 131 5.24 -1.85 1.93
C MET A 131 3.96 -1.04 2.01
N ARG A 132 3.38 -0.90 3.20
CA ARG A 132 2.18 -0.10 3.38
C ARG A 132 2.48 1.40 3.42
N ALA A 133 3.37 1.83 4.32
CA ALA A 133 3.63 3.25 4.48
C ALA A 133 4.40 3.82 3.28
N VAL A 134 5.49 3.16 2.85
CA VAL A 134 6.31 3.65 1.75
C VAL A 134 5.55 3.63 0.42
N SER A 135 4.80 2.56 0.11
CA SER A 135 4.00 2.54 -1.13
C SER A 135 2.91 3.62 -1.14
N SER A 136 2.30 3.92 0.01
CA SER A 136 1.32 5.00 0.10
C SER A 136 1.96 6.39 -0.03
N LEU A 137 3.19 6.57 0.46
CA LEU A 137 3.95 7.81 0.27
C LEU A 137 4.33 7.99 -1.21
N ILE A 138 4.82 6.94 -1.86
CA ILE A 138 5.16 6.97 -3.29
C ILE A 138 3.90 7.23 -4.13
N MET A 139 2.77 6.58 -3.82
CA MET A 139 1.49 6.86 -4.46
C MET A 139 1.10 8.33 -4.34
N GLY A 140 1.23 8.90 -3.14
CA GLY A 140 0.98 10.32 -2.91
C GLY A 140 1.94 11.22 -3.68
N TRP A 141 3.22 10.84 -3.75
CA TRP A 141 4.21 11.55 -4.55
C TRP A 141 3.80 11.61 -6.02
N TYR A 142 3.46 10.48 -6.63
CA TYR A 142 2.99 10.43 -8.02
C TYR A 142 1.73 11.25 -8.26
N PHE A 143 0.84 11.31 -7.27
CA PHE A 143 -0.39 12.09 -7.35
C PHE A 143 -0.13 13.59 -7.28
N TRP A 144 0.74 14.04 -6.36
CA TRP A 144 0.91 15.46 -6.07
C TRP A 144 2.04 16.13 -6.86
N VAL A 145 3.11 15.40 -7.21
CA VAL A 145 4.31 15.99 -7.83
C VAL A 145 4.02 16.70 -9.14
N SER A 146 3.19 16.12 -10.00
CA SER A 146 2.80 16.72 -11.26
C SER A 146 2.00 18.01 -11.09
N ILE A 147 1.18 18.07 -10.03
CA ILE A 147 0.42 19.27 -9.66
C ILE A 147 1.35 20.39 -9.20
N PHE A 148 2.31 20.08 -8.32
CA PHE A 148 3.23 21.08 -7.78
C PHE A 148 4.29 21.56 -8.76
N THR A 149 4.85 20.63 -9.56
CA THR A 149 5.98 20.94 -10.45
C THR A 149 5.56 21.30 -11.86
N ARG A 150 4.32 20.97 -12.25
CA ARG A 150 3.81 21.06 -13.62
C ARG A 150 4.65 20.27 -14.63
N VAL A 151 5.44 19.31 -14.16
CA VAL A 151 6.29 18.45 -14.99
C VAL A 151 5.72 17.03 -14.98
N GLY A 152 5.61 16.43 -16.17
CA GLY A 152 5.18 15.05 -16.31
C GLY A 152 6.27 14.08 -15.90
N ILE A 153 5.87 12.95 -15.32
CA ILE A 153 6.77 11.86 -14.92
C ILE A 153 6.78 10.81 -16.02
N SER A 154 7.95 10.25 -16.31
CA SER A 154 8.08 9.19 -17.31
C SER A 154 7.40 7.89 -16.81
N TYR A 155 6.40 7.41 -17.56
CA TYR A 155 5.69 6.16 -17.29
C TYR A 155 6.61 4.95 -17.32
N PHE A 156 7.50 4.86 -18.28
CA PHE A 156 8.41 3.73 -18.45
C PHE A 156 9.31 3.50 -17.25
N PHE A 157 9.97 4.56 -16.76
CA PHE A 157 10.83 4.43 -15.57
C PHE A 157 10.06 4.16 -14.31
N SER A 158 8.89 4.75 -14.18
CA SER A 158 8.01 4.55 -13.04
C SER A 158 7.53 3.11 -12.95
N TRP A 159 7.22 2.47 -14.08
CA TRP A 159 6.91 1.05 -14.15
C TRP A 159 8.08 0.16 -13.75
N ILE A 160 9.28 0.44 -14.27
CA ILE A 160 10.48 -0.28 -13.90
C ILE A 160 10.76 -0.15 -12.40
N PHE A 161 10.60 1.07 -11.86
CA PHE A 161 10.77 1.33 -10.44
C PHE A 161 9.78 0.54 -9.60
N MET A 162 8.49 0.57 -9.95
CA MET A 162 7.44 -0.17 -9.23
C MET A 162 7.68 -1.69 -9.26
N ALA A 163 7.99 -2.25 -10.44
CA ALA A 163 8.27 -3.68 -10.57
C ALA A 163 9.47 -4.10 -9.73
N ARG A 164 10.56 -3.36 -9.78
CA ARG A 164 11.78 -3.63 -9.01
C ARG A 164 11.56 -3.45 -7.50
N PHE A 165 10.80 -2.44 -7.10
CA PHE A 165 10.39 -2.26 -5.71
C PHE A 165 9.63 -3.50 -5.22
N CYS A 166 8.58 -3.92 -5.91
CA CYS A 166 7.78 -5.08 -5.54
C CYS A 166 8.61 -6.37 -5.45
N ILE A 167 9.47 -6.63 -6.44
CA ILE A 167 10.35 -7.80 -6.45
C ILE A 167 11.35 -7.71 -5.29
N GLY A 168 12.02 -6.58 -5.12
CA GLY A 168 13.06 -6.38 -4.10
C GLY A 168 12.52 -6.60 -2.69
N VAL A 169 11.41 -5.96 -2.34
CA VAL A 169 10.84 -6.07 -0.99
C VAL A 169 10.29 -7.47 -0.70
N ASN A 170 9.66 -8.13 -1.67
CA ASN A 170 9.18 -9.49 -1.48
C ASN A 170 10.34 -10.48 -1.31
N LEU A 171 11.39 -10.39 -2.12
CA LEU A 171 12.56 -11.25 -2.00
C LEU A 171 13.39 -11.00 -0.74
N THR A 172 13.25 -9.83 -0.13
CA THR A 172 13.89 -9.51 1.15
C THR A 172 13.10 -10.07 2.33
N PHE A 173 11.80 -9.79 2.38
CA PHE A 173 11.00 -10.04 3.58
C PHE A 173 10.20 -11.35 3.56
N LEU A 174 9.94 -11.93 2.39
CA LEU A 174 9.25 -13.23 2.32
C LEU A 174 10.09 -14.35 2.94
N PRO A 175 11.41 -14.49 2.62
CA PRO A 175 12.24 -15.52 3.25
C PRO A 175 12.43 -15.33 4.75
N MET A 176 12.27 -14.11 5.29
CA MET A 176 12.33 -13.87 6.74
C MET A 176 11.19 -14.57 7.49
N HIS A 177 10.02 -14.75 6.85
CA HIS A 177 8.94 -15.52 7.47
C HIS A 177 9.31 -17.01 7.57
N ILE A 178 9.98 -17.56 6.56
CA ILE A 178 10.47 -18.95 6.58
C ILE A 178 11.52 -19.09 7.68
N LEU A 179 12.50 -18.19 7.72
CA LEU A 179 13.52 -18.18 8.79
C LEU A 179 12.93 -18.09 10.19
N GLY A 180 11.85 -17.31 10.34
CA GLY A 180 11.15 -17.20 11.62
C GLY A 180 10.39 -18.48 12.01
N LEU A 181 9.80 -19.20 11.05
CA LEU A 181 9.20 -20.50 11.27
C LEU A 181 10.24 -21.56 11.65
N ASP A 182 11.45 -21.47 11.10
CA ASP A 182 12.60 -22.29 11.46
C ASP A 182 13.21 -21.91 12.83
N GLY A 183 12.68 -20.88 13.49
CA GLY A 183 13.09 -20.46 14.83
C GLY A 183 14.31 -19.52 14.86
N MET A 184 14.65 -18.84 13.75
CA MET A 184 15.75 -17.87 13.76
C MET A 184 15.41 -16.69 14.67
N PRO A 185 16.16 -16.45 15.77
CA PRO A 185 15.91 -15.35 16.67
C PRO A 185 16.32 -14.01 16.04
N ARG A 186 15.60 -12.93 16.35
CA ARG A 186 16.01 -11.57 15.99
C ARG A 186 17.05 -11.03 16.97
N ARG A 187 17.86 -10.06 16.53
CA ARG A 187 18.84 -9.35 17.35
C ARG A 187 20.01 -10.19 17.88
N TYR A 188 20.28 -11.37 17.30
CA TYR A 188 21.41 -12.21 17.63
C TYR A 188 22.46 -12.17 16.52
N ILE A 189 23.74 -12.23 16.91
CA ILE A 189 24.87 -12.21 15.97
C ILE A 189 25.12 -13.60 15.39
N SER A 190 24.96 -14.65 16.19
CA SER A 190 25.15 -16.05 15.78
C SER A 190 23.83 -16.80 15.71
N TYR A 191 23.69 -17.65 14.73
CA TYR A 191 22.53 -18.50 14.45
C TYR A 191 22.97 -19.80 13.78
N ALA A 192 22.08 -20.78 13.70
CA ALA A 192 22.39 -22.09 13.13
C ALA A 192 22.82 -21.98 11.66
N GLY A 193 23.81 -22.78 11.26
CA GLY A 193 24.44 -22.70 9.95
C GLY A 193 23.51 -22.87 8.76
N PHE A 194 22.46 -23.70 8.90
CA PHE A 194 21.45 -23.91 7.82
C PHE A 194 20.62 -22.65 7.52
N MET A 195 20.49 -21.72 8.47
CA MET A 195 19.79 -20.45 8.29
C MET A 195 20.60 -19.44 7.46
N SER A 196 21.89 -19.66 7.29
CA SER A 196 22.81 -18.71 6.64
C SER A 196 22.48 -18.47 5.18
N SER A 197 22.02 -19.49 4.45
CA SER A 197 21.68 -19.41 3.03
C SER A 197 20.51 -18.45 2.80
N TYR A 198 19.43 -18.62 3.54
CA TYR A 198 18.26 -17.73 3.46
C TYR A 198 18.58 -16.31 3.91
N ASN A 199 19.39 -16.17 4.98
CA ASN A 199 19.78 -14.86 5.46
C ASN A 199 20.69 -14.11 4.47
N ARG A 200 21.57 -14.81 3.75
CA ARG A 200 22.34 -14.22 2.64
C ARG A 200 21.45 -13.73 1.51
N VAL A 201 20.41 -14.51 1.13
CA VAL A 201 19.43 -14.08 0.12
C VAL A 201 18.73 -12.79 0.57
N CYS A 202 18.27 -12.72 1.81
CA CYS A 202 17.65 -11.51 2.36
C CYS A 202 18.61 -10.31 2.30
N SER A 203 19.87 -10.47 2.71
CA SER A 203 20.86 -9.40 2.77
C SER A 203 21.25 -8.87 1.39
N VAL A 204 21.55 -9.76 0.45
CA VAL A 204 21.93 -9.37 -0.92
C VAL A 204 20.77 -8.68 -1.62
N ARG A 205 19.54 -9.17 -1.43
CA ARG A 205 18.34 -8.59 -2.03
C ARG A 205 17.95 -7.26 -1.39
N ALA A 206 18.18 -7.10 -0.08
CA ALA A 206 17.99 -5.82 0.61
C ALA A 206 18.92 -4.73 0.03
N LEU A 207 20.20 -5.04 -0.17
CA LEU A 207 21.14 -4.13 -0.81
C LEU A 207 20.71 -3.78 -2.25
N ALA A 208 20.30 -4.77 -3.04
CA ALA A 208 19.81 -4.54 -4.39
C ALA A 208 18.54 -3.66 -4.39
N SER A 209 17.60 -3.89 -3.46
CA SER A 209 16.39 -3.09 -3.37
C SER A 209 16.68 -1.64 -2.96
N MET A 210 17.63 -1.40 -2.07
CA MET A 210 18.07 -0.04 -1.70
C MET A 210 18.72 0.70 -2.88
N PHE A 211 19.57 0.03 -3.64
CA PHE A 211 20.16 0.62 -4.85
C PHE A 211 19.08 1.03 -5.86
N PHE A 212 18.08 0.18 -6.06
CA PHE A 212 16.96 0.48 -6.96
C PHE A 212 16.02 1.56 -6.41
N LEU A 213 15.85 1.65 -5.10
CA LEU A 213 15.12 2.75 -4.47
C LEU A 213 15.81 4.09 -4.76
N TYR A 214 17.13 4.14 -4.58
CA TYR A 214 17.92 5.33 -4.87
C TYR A 214 17.85 5.73 -6.35
N ALA A 215 18.03 4.78 -7.25
CA ALA A 215 17.90 5.01 -8.68
C ALA A 215 16.47 5.45 -9.07
N GLY A 216 15.44 4.89 -8.40
CA GLY A 216 14.06 5.29 -8.58
C GLY A 216 13.78 6.71 -8.11
N LEU A 217 14.30 7.11 -6.96
CA LEU A 217 14.18 8.50 -6.49
C LEU A 217 14.87 9.48 -7.45
N PHE A 218 15.96 9.05 -8.07
CA PHE A 218 16.63 9.85 -9.11
C PHE A 218 15.77 9.96 -10.38
N ALA A 219 15.10 8.88 -10.78
CA ALA A 219 14.18 8.87 -11.92
C ALA A 219 12.87 9.65 -11.65
N LEU A 220 12.51 9.82 -10.38
CA LEU A 220 11.39 10.65 -9.93
C LEU A 220 11.73 12.14 -9.89
N ASN A 221 13.00 12.52 -10.13
CA ASN A 221 13.39 13.92 -10.13
C ASN A 221 12.88 14.59 -11.41
N PRO A 222 11.93 15.54 -11.33
CA PRO A 222 11.39 16.23 -12.48
C PRO A 222 12.42 17.12 -13.21
N SER A 223 13.57 17.39 -12.56
CA SER A 223 14.67 18.16 -13.15
C SER A 223 15.55 17.35 -14.09
N PHE A 224 15.33 16.02 -14.20
CA PHE A 224 16.06 15.23 -15.18
C PHE A 224 15.56 15.62 -16.59
N PRO A 225 16.38 16.28 -17.41
CA PRO A 225 15.90 16.82 -18.66
C PRO A 225 15.39 15.70 -19.54
N SER A 226 14.13 15.78 -19.93
CA SER A 226 13.53 14.95 -20.98
C SER A 226 14.40 14.93 -22.25
N SER A 227 15.20 15.96 -22.45
CA SER A 227 16.17 16.08 -23.56
C SER A 227 17.25 14.99 -23.59
N PHE A 228 17.70 14.48 -22.44
CA PHE A 228 18.65 13.35 -22.40
C PHE A 228 18.02 12.05 -22.90
N TYR A 229 16.71 11.93 -22.77
CA TYR A 229 15.91 10.82 -23.24
C TYR A 229 15.61 10.84 -24.73
N TYR A 230 15.33 12.01 -25.27
CA TYR A 230 15.07 12.19 -26.70
C TYR A 230 16.30 11.90 -27.55
N SER A 231 17.49 12.08 -27.01
CA SER A 231 18.73 11.75 -27.71
C SER A 231 19.04 10.24 -27.75
N MET A 232 18.58 9.48 -26.76
CA MET A 232 18.80 8.02 -26.73
C MET A 232 17.68 7.18 -27.36
N LEU A 233 16.44 7.67 -27.39
CA LEU A 233 15.29 6.99 -27.95
C LEU A 233 14.66 7.77 -29.11
N ARG A 234 15.42 8.07 -30.14
CA ARG A 234 14.89 8.43 -31.47
C ARG A 234 14.22 7.17 -32.08
N ILE A 235 13.23 6.64 -31.42
CA ILE A 235 12.33 5.63 -31.98
C ILE A 235 10.96 6.29 -32.03
N ASN A 236 10.43 6.42 -33.23
CA ASN A 236 9.14 6.94 -33.62
C ASN A 236 8.01 6.56 -32.63
N SER A 237 7.70 7.45 -31.71
CA SER A 237 6.47 7.41 -30.96
C SER A 237 5.82 8.78 -31.04
N GLU A 238 4.60 8.79 -31.50
CA GLU A 238 3.81 9.99 -31.70
C GLU A 238 3.77 10.89 -30.44
N PRO A 239 3.74 12.23 -30.61
CA PRO A 239 3.75 13.19 -29.49
C PRO A 239 2.57 13.07 -28.53
N SER A 240 1.50 12.38 -28.92
CA SER A 240 0.30 12.19 -28.13
C SER A 240 0.45 11.29 -26.90
N MET A 241 1.47 10.41 -26.85
CA MET A 241 1.74 9.57 -25.66
C MET A 241 2.63 10.25 -24.61
N MET A 242 3.12 11.42 -24.86
CA MET A 242 4.05 12.13 -23.98
C MET A 242 3.39 12.91 -22.87
N PHE A 243 2.16 13.27 -23.04
CA PHE A 243 1.37 13.97 -22.05
C PHE A 243 0.27 13.03 -21.57
N GLY A 244 0.65 12.05 -20.75
CA GLY A 244 -0.29 11.17 -20.05
C GLY A 244 -1.09 11.89 -18.98
N PHE A 245 -1.43 13.15 -19.19
CA PHE A 245 -2.50 13.82 -18.49
C PHE A 245 -3.77 13.57 -19.29
N PRO A 246 -4.79 12.98 -18.68
CA PRO A 246 -6.09 13.01 -19.29
C PRO A 246 -6.47 14.48 -19.52
N SER A 247 -6.92 14.77 -20.71
CA SER A 247 -7.42 16.12 -21.09
C SER A 247 -8.46 16.69 -20.11
N LYS A 248 -9.06 15.83 -19.29
CA LYS A 248 -9.96 16.18 -18.19
C LYS A 248 -9.29 16.88 -17.01
N MET A 249 -7.98 16.75 -16.81
CA MET A 249 -7.31 17.43 -15.70
C MET A 249 -7.18 18.94 -15.92
N HIS A 250 -7.12 19.37 -17.19
CA HIS A 250 -7.16 20.79 -17.53
C HIS A 250 -8.55 21.42 -17.35
N THR A 251 -9.61 20.65 -17.52
CA THR A 251 -11.00 21.17 -17.39
C THR A 251 -11.48 21.26 -15.95
N HIS A 252 -10.85 20.53 -15.00
CA HIS A 252 -11.21 20.62 -13.59
C HIS A 252 -10.42 21.67 -12.78
N MET A 253 -9.40 22.31 -13.36
CA MET A 253 -8.73 23.46 -12.76
C MET A 253 -9.32 24.81 -13.14
N GLU A 254 -10.15 24.87 -14.19
CA GLU A 254 -11.06 26.00 -14.37
C GLU A 254 -12.16 25.81 -13.34
N ALA A 255 -12.31 26.82 -12.46
CA ALA A 255 -13.38 26.86 -11.45
C ALA A 255 -14.69 26.40 -12.12
N PRO A 256 -15.45 25.50 -11.50
CA PRO A 256 -16.68 25.00 -12.11
C PRO A 256 -17.61 26.19 -12.30
N HIS A 257 -17.64 26.76 -13.48
CA HIS A 257 -18.82 27.47 -13.91
C HIS A 257 -19.91 26.40 -13.93
N ILE A 258 -20.73 26.45 -12.90
CA ILE A 258 -21.93 25.65 -12.77
C ILE A 258 -22.79 25.97 -13.98
N GLN A 259 -22.55 25.31 -15.09
CA GLN A 259 -23.58 25.16 -16.10
C GLN A 259 -24.57 24.14 -15.53
N ILE A 260 -25.55 24.67 -14.83
CA ILE A 260 -26.81 23.97 -14.53
C ILE A 260 -27.41 23.62 -15.88
N ASN A 261 -27.04 22.47 -16.41
CA ASN A 261 -27.68 21.91 -17.58
C ASN A 261 -29.05 21.45 -17.16
N ASN A 262 -30.06 22.22 -17.55
CA ASN A 262 -31.53 22.00 -17.37
C ASN A 262 -32.05 20.70 -18.03
N LYS A 263 -31.22 19.66 -18.18
CA LYS A 263 -31.62 18.36 -18.73
C LYS A 263 -31.81 17.25 -17.68
N ILE A 264 -31.79 17.57 -16.40
CA ILE A 264 -32.04 16.57 -15.32
C ILE A 264 -33.46 16.67 -14.77
N SER A 265 -34.34 17.54 -15.32
CA SER A 265 -35.70 17.68 -14.81
C SER A 265 -36.71 16.64 -15.31
N GLU A 266 -36.34 15.65 -16.11
CA GLU A 266 -37.33 14.72 -16.72
C GLU A 266 -37.09 13.21 -16.43
N LYS A 267 -36.24 12.83 -15.48
CA LYS A 267 -36.29 11.45 -14.97
C LYS A 267 -36.72 11.43 -13.51
N LYS A 268 -38.03 11.57 -13.30
CA LYS A 268 -38.69 11.09 -12.10
C LYS A 268 -38.51 9.59 -12.02
N ILE A 269 -37.62 9.15 -11.16
CA ILE A 269 -37.54 7.75 -10.73
C ILE A 269 -38.64 7.59 -9.69
N ASN A 270 -39.77 6.98 -10.09
CA ASN A 270 -40.79 6.53 -9.17
C ASN A 270 -40.21 5.43 -8.31
N TRP A 271 -40.02 5.72 -7.04
CA TRP A 271 -39.86 4.70 -5.99
C TRP A 271 -41.29 4.25 -5.68
N VAL A 272 -41.61 3.08 -6.11
CA VAL A 272 -42.84 2.37 -5.69
C VAL A 272 -42.48 1.64 -4.40
N ASP A 273 -43.33 1.83 -3.41
CA ASP A 273 -43.57 1.17 -2.13
C ASP A 273 -42.72 -0.01 -1.69
#